data_05db9735f4a0ed176c70196f67e0ed9e
#
_entry.id   05db9735f4a0ed176c70196f67e0ed9e
#
_cell.length_a   1.000
_cell.length_b   1.000
_cell.length_c   1.000
_cell.angle_alpha   90.00
_cell.angle_beta   90.00
_cell.angle_gamma   90.00
#
_symmetry.space_group_name_H-M   'P 1'
#
loop_
_entity.id
_entity.type
_entity.pdbx_description
1 polymer ?
#
loop_
_entity_poly.entity_id
_entity_poly.type
_entity_poly.pdbx_seq_one_letter_code
_entity_poly.pdbx_strand_id
1 'polypeptide(L)'
;AYVPLDEALSRVVIDFSGRPGLQMHVSFPRASVGGFDVDLFREFFQGCVNHAQVTLHIDTLRGVNTHHVIETVFKAFGRALRMAVEHDPRMAGVTPSTKGSL
;
A
#
# COMPACT_ATOMS: atom_id res chain seq x y z
N ALA A 1 -2.06 -5.76 4.67
CA ALA A 1 -2.60 -6.89 3.89
C ALA A 1 -1.49 -7.54 3.06
N TYR A 2 -1.58 -8.84 2.92
CA TYR A 2 -0.72 -9.64 2.05
C TYR A 2 -1.58 -10.17 0.91
N VAL A 3 -1.12 -10.03 -0.34
CA VAL A 3 -1.88 -10.52 -1.48
C VAL A 3 -0.95 -11.28 -2.44
N PRO A 4 -1.26 -12.53 -2.75
CA PRO A 4 -0.53 -13.31 -3.74
C PRO A 4 -1.21 -13.24 -5.10
N LEU A 5 -0.43 -13.45 -6.14
CA LEU A 5 -0.90 -13.80 -7.48
C LEU A 5 0.16 -14.69 -8.11
N ASP A 6 -0.14 -15.97 -8.26
CA ASP A 6 0.79 -16.99 -8.72
C ASP A 6 2.11 -16.92 -7.93
N GLU A 7 3.24 -16.59 -8.58
CA GLU A 7 4.55 -16.51 -7.94
C GLU A 7 4.79 -15.19 -7.19
N ALA A 8 3.92 -14.19 -7.38
CA ALA A 8 4.09 -12.88 -6.77
C ALA A 8 3.36 -12.77 -5.44
N LEU A 9 3.96 -12.05 -4.51
CA LEU A 9 3.40 -11.80 -3.19
C LEU A 9 3.82 -10.41 -2.74
N SER A 10 2.84 -9.57 -2.42
CA SER A 10 3.11 -8.22 -1.92
C SER A 10 2.42 -8.00 -0.58
N ARG A 11 3.00 -7.10 0.20
CA ARG A 11 2.46 -6.66 1.49
C ARG A 11 2.30 -5.15 1.46
N VAL A 12 1.15 -4.67 1.93
CA VAL A 12 0.89 -3.24 2.09
C VAL A 12 0.41 -2.99 3.52
N VAL A 13 1.00 -1.98 4.15
CA VAL A 13 0.61 -1.54 5.50
C VAL A 13 0.28 -0.05 5.44
N ILE A 14 -0.88 0.32 5.95
CA ILE A 14 -1.34 1.71 6.02
C ILE A 14 -1.51 2.09 7.49
N ASP A 15 -0.96 3.25 7.84
CA ASP A 15 -1.14 3.85 9.16
C ASP A 15 -1.70 5.25 8.98
N PHE A 16 -2.88 5.49 9.54
CA PHE A 16 -3.48 6.83 9.56
C PHE A 16 -2.79 7.69 10.60
N SER A 17 -1.54 8.01 10.33
CA SER A 17 -0.66 8.71 11.25
C SER A 17 -0.87 10.23 11.29
N GLY A 18 -1.54 10.77 10.29
CA GLY A 18 -1.61 12.22 10.08
C GLY A 18 -0.32 12.80 9.50
N ARG A 19 0.64 11.95 9.16
CA ARG A 19 1.93 12.35 8.60
C ARG A 19 2.18 11.60 7.30
N PRO A 20 2.35 12.33 6.17
CA PRO A 20 2.61 11.66 4.89
C PRO A 20 3.97 10.98 4.89
N GLY A 21 4.02 9.75 4.45
CA GLY A 21 5.25 8.99 4.32
C GLY A 21 5.06 7.78 3.42
N LEU A 22 6.01 7.55 2.53
CA LEU A 22 5.99 6.41 1.63
C LEU A 22 7.29 5.64 1.72
N GLN A 23 7.21 4.39 2.17
CA GLN A 23 8.31 3.43 2.15
C GLN A 23 7.96 2.37 1.10
N MET A 24 8.59 2.44 -0.05
CA MET A 24 8.25 1.59 -1.17
C MET A 24 9.46 0.76 -1.60
N HIS A 25 9.37 -0.55 -1.40
CA HIS A 25 10.40 -1.52 -1.73
C HIS A 25 9.81 -2.55 -2.69
N VAL A 26 9.71 -2.15 -3.96
CA VAL A 26 9.11 -2.95 -5.02
C VAL A 26 10.15 -3.17 -6.10
N SER A 27 10.42 -4.45 -6.42
CA SER A 27 11.28 -4.83 -7.52
C SER A 27 10.46 -5.16 -8.74
N PHE A 28 10.78 -4.49 -9.85
CA PHE A 28 10.15 -4.77 -11.13
C PHE A 28 11.16 -5.44 -12.06
N PRO A 29 10.84 -6.63 -12.63
CA PRO A 29 11.71 -7.25 -13.62
C PRO A 29 11.87 -6.43 -14.90
N ARG A 30 10.91 -5.52 -15.16
CA ARG A 30 10.93 -4.63 -16.31
C ARG A 30 10.55 -3.22 -15.92
N ALA A 31 11.10 -2.23 -16.63
CA ALA A 31 10.79 -0.82 -16.38
C ALA A 31 9.37 -0.43 -16.82
N SER A 32 8.77 -1.17 -17.74
CA SER A 32 7.40 -0.93 -18.18
C SER A 32 6.74 -2.23 -18.63
N VAL A 33 5.41 -2.29 -18.52
CA VAL A 33 4.61 -3.45 -18.90
C VAL A 33 3.32 -2.94 -19.56
N GLY A 34 3.09 -3.32 -20.83
CA GLY A 34 1.88 -2.94 -21.54
C GLY A 34 1.64 -1.44 -21.58
N GLY A 35 2.70 -0.63 -21.70
CA GLY A 35 2.62 0.82 -21.67
C GLY A 35 2.57 1.43 -20.28
N PHE A 36 2.62 0.62 -19.24
CA PHE A 36 2.64 1.10 -17.85
C PHE A 36 4.02 1.60 -17.48
N ASP A 37 4.10 2.83 -16.98
CA ASP A 37 5.35 3.45 -16.53
C ASP A 37 5.53 3.18 -15.03
N VAL A 38 6.61 2.49 -14.70
CA VAL A 38 6.92 2.13 -13.31
C VAL A 38 7.17 3.36 -12.44
N ASP A 39 7.70 4.44 -13.02
CA ASP A 39 7.90 5.69 -12.27
C ASP A 39 6.55 6.32 -11.90
N LEU A 40 5.57 6.25 -12.79
CA LEU A 40 4.22 6.73 -12.50
C LEU A 40 3.55 5.91 -11.39
N PHE A 41 3.87 4.63 -11.29
CA PHE A 41 3.40 3.77 -10.22
C PHE A 41 3.82 4.33 -8.84
N ARG A 42 5.10 4.71 -8.70
CA ARG A 42 5.60 5.33 -7.47
C ARG A 42 4.95 6.69 -7.22
N GLU A 43 4.84 7.52 -8.25
CA GLU A 43 4.22 8.84 -8.13
C GLU A 43 2.77 8.76 -7.70
N PHE A 44 2.04 7.75 -8.17
CA PHE A 44 0.66 7.51 -7.76
C PHE A 44 0.56 7.35 -6.25
N PHE A 45 1.39 6.49 -5.67
CA PHE A 45 1.35 6.26 -4.22
C PHE A 45 1.87 7.45 -3.43
N GLN A 46 2.84 8.18 -3.96
CA GLN A 46 3.30 9.41 -3.32
C GLN A 46 2.16 10.44 -3.26
N GLY A 47 1.39 10.57 -4.32
CA GLY A 47 0.21 11.43 -4.33
C GLY A 47 -0.82 11.00 -3.30
N CYS A 48 -1.07 9.69 -3.20
CA CYS A 48 -2.02 9.14 -2.23
C CYS A 48 -1.63 9.52 -0.80
N VAL A 49 -0.36 9.31 -0.41
CA VAL A 49 0.07 9.60 0.97
C VAL A 49 0.06 11.09 1.27
N ASN A 50 0.39 11.93 0.28
CA ASN A 50 0.39 13.37 0.47
C ASN A 50 -1.02 13.90 0.68
N HIS A 51 -2.00 13.43 -0.07
CA HIS A 51 -3.39 13.86 0.07
C HIS A 51 -4.06 13.29 1.31
N ALA A 52 -3.84 12.00 1.58
CA ALA A 52 -4.51 11.33 2.70
C ALA A 52 -3.81 11.55 4.05
N GLN A 53 -2.59 12.07 4.05
CA GLN A 53 -1.79 12.28 5.27
C GLN A 53 -1.58 10.96 6.02
N VAL A 54 -1.20 9.93 5.28
CA VAL A 54 -0.99 8.58 5.83
C VAL A 54 0.46 8.13 5.63
N THR A 55 0.88 7.20 6.46
CA THR A 55 2.15 6.48 6.27
C THR A 55 1.82 5.17 5.56
N LEU A 56 2.52 4.91 4.47
CA LEU A 56 2.27 3.75 3.62
C LEU A 56 3.56 2.97 3.41
N HIS A 57 3.52 1.68 3.68
CA HIS A 57 4.61 0.76 3.41
C HIS A 57 4.16 -0.23 2.34
N ILE A 58 4.94 -0.33 1.26
CA ILE A 58 4.66 -1.25 0.16
C ILE A 58 5.91 -2.11 -0.06
N ASP A 59 5.76 -3.42 0.07
CA ASP A 59 6.86 -4.36 -0.10
C ASP A 59 6.45 -5.49 -1.04
N THR A 60 7.26 -5.74 -2.06
CA THR A 60 7.16 -6.96 -2.85
C THR A 60 8.05 -8.01 -2.21
N LEU A 61 7.46 -9.11 -1.75
CA LEU A 61 8.19 -10.18 -1.09
C LEU A 61 8.74 -11.18 -2.10
N ARG A 62 8.01 -11.43 -3.18
CA ARG A 62 8.39 -12.30 -4.30
C ARG A 62 7.69 -11.86 -5.56
N GLY A 63 8.29 -12.17 -6.70
CA GLY A 63 7.65 -11.98 -7.99
C GLY A 63 8.67 -11.92 -9.11
N VAL A 64 8.36 -12.57 -10.22
CA VAL A 64 9.19 -12.55 -11.43
C VAL A 64 8.46 -11.94 -12.62
N ASN A 65 7.13 -11.87 -12.57
CA ASN A 65 6.32 -11.26 -13.61
C ASN A 65 5.87 -9.88 -13.15
N THR A 66 6.28 -8.83 -13.87
CA THR A 66 6.01 -7.45 -13.48
C THR A 66 4.52 -7.15 -13.38
N HIS A 67 3.70 -7.71 -14.30
CA HIS A 67 2.25 -7.54 -14.25
C HIS A 67 1.67 -8.12 -12.96
N HIS A 68 2.14 -9.32 -12.57
CA HIS A 68 1.71 -9.95 -11.33
C HIS A 68 2.12 -9.12 -10.12
N VAL A 69 3.34 -8.57 -10.12
CA VAL A 69 3.81 -7.71 -9.03
C VAL A 69 2.91 -6.48 -8.89
N ILE A 70 2.64 -5.78 -10.00
CA ILE A 70 1.79 -4.58 -9.99
C ILE A 70 0.40 -4.93 -9.47
N GLU A 71 -0.19 -6.01 -9.95
CA GLU A 71 -1.53 -6.42 -9.56
C GLU A 71 -1.60 -6.76 -8.07
N THR A 72 -0.59 -7.48 -7.53
CA THR A 72 -0.57 -7.80 -6.10
C THR A 72 -0.46 -6.56 -5.24
N VAL A 73 0.32 -5.55 -5.68
CA VAL A 73 0.45 -4.29 -4.94
C VAL A 73 -0.87 -3.54 -4.89
N PHE A 74 -1.56 -3.39 -6.03
CA PHE A 74 -2.84 -2.69 -6.05
C PHE A 74 -3.90 -3.43 -5.24
N LYS A 75 -3.96 -4.75 -5.33
CA LYS A 75 -4.90 -5.54 -4.54
C LYS A 75 -4.60 -5.46 -3.05
N ALA A 76 -3.32 -5.53 -2.67
CA ALA A 76 -2.92 -5.40 -1.26
C ALA A 76 -3.23 -4.01 -0.74
N PHE A 77 -2.99 -2.97 -1.54
CA PHE A 77 -3.33 -1.60 -1.17
C PHE A 77 -4.84 -1.44 -0.94
N GLY A 78 -5.66 -1.94 -1.86
CA GLY A 78 -7.12 -1.88 -1.71
C GLY A 78 -7.61 -2.58 -0.46
N ARG A 79 -7.08 -3.77 -0.18
CA ARG A 79 -7.45 -4.52 1.04
C ARG A 79 -6.97 -3.83 2.30
N ALA A 80 -5.73 -3.34 2.31
CA ALA A 80 -5.18 -2.63 3.47
C ALA A 80 -5.98 -1.36 3.75
N LEU A 81 -6.35 -0.61 2.71
CA LEU A 81 -7.17 0.59 2.86
C LEU A 81 -8.55 0.25 3.44
N ARG A 82 -9.18 -0.79 2.92
CA ARG A 82 -10.48 -1.23 3.45
C ARG A 82 -10.39 -1.59 4.93
N MET A 83 -9.36 -2.35 5.32
CA MET A 83 -9.16 -2.73 6.72
C MET A 83 -8.91 -1.50 7.60
N ALA A 84 -8.13 -0.54 7.09
CA ALA A 84 -7.77 0.64 7.87
C ALA A 84 -8.94 1.58 8.12
N VAL A 85 -9.91 1.65 7.19
CA VAL A 85 -11.09 2.51 7.34
C VAL A 85 -12.29 1.79 7.93
N GLU A 86 -12.20 0.49 8.17
CA GLU A 86 -13.31 -0.29 8.71
C GLU A 86 -13.61 0.12 10.14
N HIS A 87 -14.87 0.38 10.43
CA HIS A 87 -15.32 0.73 11.76
C HIS A 87 -15.39 -0.52 12.65
N ASP A 88 -14.70 -0.46 13.80
CA ASP A 88 -14.78 -1.51 14.81
C ASP A 88 -15.64 -1.00 15.96
N PRO A 89 -16.85 -1.57 16.18
CA PRO A 89 -17.76 -1.13 17.25
C PRO A 89 -17.14 -1.22 18.65
N ARG A 90 -16.24 -2.17 18.87
CA ARG A 90 -15.57 -2.33 20.17
C ARG A 90 -14.56 -1.23 20.47
N MET A 91 -14.12 -0.51 19.42
CA MET A 91 -13.17 0.58 19.51
C MET A 91 -13.82 1.94 19.29
N ALA A 92 -15.13 1.98 19.19
CA ALA A 92 -15.87 3.23 18.96
C ALA A 92 -15.57 4.23 20.11
N GLY A 93 -15.20 5.43 19.74
CA GLY A 93 -14.88 6.48 20.70
C GLY A 93 -13.47 6.38 21.31
N VAL A 94 -12.68 5.39 20.90
CA VAL A 94 -11.30 5.21 21.37
C VAL A 94 -10.34 5.61 20.26
N THR A 95 -9.40 6.48 20.56
CA THR A 95 -8.31 6.85 19.65
C THR A 95 -7.22 5.80 19.74
N PRO A 96 -6.89 5.05 18.68
CA PRO A 96 -5.89 4.00 18.75
C PRO A 96 -4.45 4.49 18.90
N SER A 97 -4.21 5.79 18.69
CA SER A 97 -2.88 6.38 18.80
C SER A 97 -2.61 6.82 20.24
N THR A 98 -1.44 6.48 20.76
CA THR A 98 -0.98 6.97 22.07
C THR A 98 -0.71 8.47 22.10
N LYS A 99 -0.67 9.11 20.94
CA LYS A 99 -0.49 10.56 20.80
C LYS A 99 -1.82 11.32 20.79
N GLY A 100 -2.94 10.63 20.86
CA GLY A 100 -4.26 11.23 20.85
C GLY A 100 -4.76 11.66 19.47
N SER A 101 -4.06 11.28 18.40
CA SER A 101 -4.45 11.57 17.01
C SER A 101 -4.12 10.38 16.11
N LEU A 102 -4.82 10.29 15.00
CA LEU A 102 -4.56 9.26 13.97
C LEU A 102 -3.61 9.79 12.91
#